data_6ae4d5dab21e49f51ad3778f558274d1
#
_entry.id   6ae4d5dab21e49f51ad3778f558274d1
#
_cell.length_a   1.000
_cell.length_b   1.000
_cell.length_c   1.000
_cell.angle_alpha   90.00
_cell.angle_beta   90.00
_cell.angle_gamma   90.00
#
_symmetry.space_group_name_H-M   'P 1'
#
loop_
_entity.id
_entity.type
_entity.pdbx_description
1 polymer ?
#
loop_
_entity_poly.entity_id
_entity_poly.type
_entity_poly.pdbx_seq_one_letter_code
_entity_poly.pdbx_strand_id
1 'polypeptide(L)'
;MTKVTRLRHNEYYNMQETFDKLYVDSKQGKIFENLMELITYPENIKLAYRNIKRNKGSNTSGTDYCTIEDIKQIPADKYIEMVQRKLKFYQPKPVRRVEIPKPNGKMRPLGIPTIIDRLVQQSILQVLEPICEAKFHERNNGFRPNRSTENAIAQCYKMIQLQNLHFVVDIDIKGFFDNVNHSKLIKQIWTMGIRDKKLICIIKAMLKAPIIMPDGKIVYPECGTPQGGILSPLLSNIVLNELDWWVSSQWENMPTKHNYDTVDKRNGKTIRSHTYSALRKTQLKEMYIVRYADDFKIFCRKRNDADKVFIAVKQWLQDRLKLQISEEKSRVINLKKHYSEYLGFKLKAVKKGSKYVVRSHMRDKAVQKVTDELIEQVKKIQKPKDNEQSIMDICKFNQMVEGIQNYYQYATHVNIDCTKIQRAVSTVITNRLKRRVKKKGITSQGF
;
A
#
# COMPACT_ATOMS: atom_id res chain seq x y z
N MET A 1 37.79 6.61 0.22
CA MET A 1 37.05 5.97 -0.89
C MET A 1 35.72 6.70 -1.05
N THR A 2 35.58 7.52 -2.08
CA THR A 2 34.33 8.20 -2.44
C THR A 2 33.27 7.16 -2.77
N LYS A 3 32.16 7.14 -2.02
CA LYS A 3 30.99 6.31 -2.36
C LYS A 3 30.55 6.70 -3.76
N VAL A 4 30.74 5.79 -4.73
CA VAL A 4 30.16 5.92 -6.05
C VAL A 4 28.64 6.01 -5.87
N THR A 5 28.08 7.19 -6.00
CA THR A 5 26.63 7.42 -5.97
C THR A 5 26.03 6.73 -7.20
N ARG A 6 25.40 5.56 -7.00
CA ARG A 6 24.63 4.91 -8.07
C ARG A 6 23.42 5.79 -8.41
N LEU A 7 23.33 6.18 -9.67
CA LEU A 7 22.14 6.85 -10.19
C LEU A 7 20.89 6.02 -9.91
N ARG A 8 19.80 6.69 -9.52
CA ARG A 8 18.47 6.08 -9.43
C ARG A 8 18.00 5.74 -10.85
N HIS A 9 17.06 4.80 -10.97
CA HIS A 9 16.59 4.40 -12.30
C HIS A 9 16.01 5.57 -13.10
N ASN A 10 15.26 6.47 -12.46
CA ASN A 10 14.68 7.64 -13.12
C ASN A 10 15.76 8.60 -13.64
N GLU A 11 16.85 8.78 -12.88
CA GLU A 11 18.02 9.59 -13.29
C GLU A 11 18.77 8.94 -14.45
N TYR A 12 18.96 7.62 -14.40
CA TYR A 12 19.63 6.86 -15.47
C TYR A 12 18.92 6.97 -16.83
N TYR A 13 17.59 7.05 -16.83
CA TYR A 13 16.78 7.19 -18.03
C TYR A 13 16.36 8.65 -18.30
N ASN A 14 16.97 9.64 -17.66
CA ASN A 14 16.70 11.08 -17.82
C ASN A 14 15.22 11.46 -17.61
N MET A 15 14.51 10.74 -16.75
CA MET A 15 13.10 10.99 -16.45
C MET A 15 12.86 11.74 -15.14
N GLN A 16 13.89 11.90 -14.28
CA GLN A 16 13.71 12.49 -12.95
C GLN A 16 13.21 13.93 -13.00
N GLU A 17 13.85 14.79 -13.80
CA GLU A 17 13.44 16.20 -13.94
C GLU A 17 12.02 16.34 -14.47
N THR A 18 11.65 15.48 -15.44
CA THR A 18 10.28 15.44 -16.00
C THR A 18 9.26 15.10 -14.90
N PHE A 19 9.55 14.10 -14.07
CA PHE A 19 8.65 13.70 -12.98
C PHE A 19 8.56 14.75 -11.89
N ASP A 20 9.68 15.39 -11.53
CA ASP A 20 9.71 16.49 -10.57
C ASP A 20 8.90 17.69 -11.06
N LYS A 21 9.02 18.03 -12.35
CA LYS A 21 8.22 19.08 -13.00
C LYS A 21 6.72 18.76 -12.98
N LEU A 22 6.33 17.51 -13.32
CA LEU A 22 4.93 17.09 -13.24
C LEU A 22 4.36 17.24 -11.82
N TYR A 23 5.15 16.88 -10.80
CA TYR A 23 4.77 17.05 -9.40
C TYR A 23 4.55 18.53 -9.03
N VAL A 24 5.51 19.40 -9.37
CA VAL A 24 5.44 20.84 -9.08
C VAL A 24 4.26 21.49 -9.82
N ASP A 25 4.12 21.21 -11.11
CA ASP A 25 3.02 21.71 -11.96
C ASP A 25 1.65 21.28 -11.39
N SER A 26 1.54 20.02 -10.97
CA SER A 26 0.30 19.51 -10.34
C SER A 26 0.01 20.21 -9.01
N LYS A 27 1.03 20.43 -8.18
CA LYS A 27 0.87 21.13 -6.91
C LYS A 27 0.38 22.57 -7.09
N GLN A 28 0.78 23.21 -8.18
CA GLN A 28 0.31 24.54 -8.58
C GLN A 28 -1.09 24.55 -9.21
N GLY A 29 -1.71 23.37 -9.40
CA GLY A 29 -3.07 23.26 -9.97
C GLY A 29 -3.12 23.23 -11.50
N LYS A 30 -1.99 23.03 -12.19
CA LYS A 30 -1.92 22.94 -13.63
C LYS A 30 -2.72 21.76 -14.17
N ILE A 31 -3.28 21.93 -15.36
CA ILE A 31 -4.04 20.92 -16.10
C ILE A 31 -3.12 20.26 -17.12
N PHE A 32 -3.26 18.94 -17.29
CA PHE A 32 -2.45 18.12 -18.16
C PHE A 32 -3.31 17.52 -19.30
N GLU A 33 -3.07 17.96 -20.54
CA GLU A 33 -3.86 17.55 -21.73
C GLU A 33 -3.07 16.68 -22.71
N ASN A 34 -1.72 16.73 -22.67
CA ASN A 34 -0.83 16.07 -23.62
C ASN A 34 0.15 15.09 -22.94
N LEU A 35 -0.38 14.23 -22.03
CA LEU A 35 0.45 13.26 -21.29
C LEU A 35 0.90 12.09 -22.16
N MET A 36 0.19 11.81 -23.24
CA MET A 36 0.53 10.71 -24.14
C MET A 36 1.94 10.84 -24.75
N GLU A 37 2.44 12.05 -24.98
CA GLU A 37 3.80 12.29 -25.47
C GLU A 37 4.85 11.73 -24.49
N LEU A 38 4.70 12.04 -23.20
CA LEU A 38 5.58 11.53 -22.15
C LEU A 38 5.41 10.03 -21.92
N ILE A 39 4.18 9.52 -22.00
CA ILE A 39 3.90 8.09 -21.81
C ILE A 39 4.54 7.25 -22.91
N THR A 40 4.52 7.74 -24.16
CA THR A 40 5.10 7.04 -25.32
C THR A 40 6.58 7.35 -25.56
N TYR A 41 7.18 8.22 -24.72
CA TYR A 41 8.58 8.57 -24.83
C TYR A 41 9.49 7.34 -24.65
N PRO A 42 10.48 7.11 -25.54
CA PRO A 42 11.30 5.89 -25.50
C PRO A 42 11.94 5.61 -24.13
N GLU A 43 12.48 6.64 -23.47
CA GLU A 43 13.14 6.51 -22.17
C GLU A 43 12.15 6.13 -21.07
N ASN A 44 10.92 6.62 -21.11
CA ASN A 44 9.85 6.23 -20.22
C ASN A 44 9.47 4.75 -20.39
N ILE A 45 9.43 4.25 -21.63
CA ILE A 45 9.16 2.83 -21.93
C ILE A 45 10.32 1.94 -21.49
N LYS A 46 11.59 2.36 -21.70
CA LYS A 46 12.78 1.66 -21.18
C LYS A 46 12.77 1.57 -19.67
N LEU A 47 12.43 2.66 -18.99
CA LEU A 47 12.26 2.70 -17.53
C LEU A 47 11.13 1.77 -17.08
N ALA A 48 10.00 1.72 -17.79
CA ALA A 48 8.90 0.80 -17.50
C ALA A 48 9.34 -0.67 -17.60
N TYR A 49 10.07 -1.04 -18.64
CA TYR A 49 10.67 -2.37 -18.78
C TYR A 49 11.61 -2.68 -17.60
N ARG A 50 12.47 -1.74 -17.22
CA ARG A 50 13.40 -1.89 -16.08
C ARG A 50 12.67 -2.17 -14.77
N ASN A 51 11.58 -1.44 -14.52
CA ASN A 51 10.78 -1.57 -13.31
C ASN A 51 10.04 -2.91 -13.26
N ILE A 52 9.47 -3.36 -14.39
CA ILE A 52 8.75 -4.64 -14.47
C ILE A 52 9.70 -5.83 -14.35
N LYS A 53 10.86 -5.79 -15.00
CA LYS A 53 11.83 -6.90 -15.03
C LYS A 53 12.22 -7.40 -13.64
N ARG A 54 12.21 -6.54 -12.62
CA ARG A 54 12.56 -6.88 -11.24
C ARG A 54 11.41 -7.43 -10.41
N ASN A 55 10.19 -7.34 -10.89
CA ASN A 55 9.02 -7.81 -10.16
C ASN A 55 8.97 -9.35 -10.14
N LYS A 56 8.73 -9.94 -8.96
CA LYS A 56 8.59 -11.39 -8.82
C LYS A 56 7.55 -12.01 -9.77
N GLY A 57 6.51 -11.26 -10.12
CA GLY A 57 5.47 -11.68 -11.06
C GLY A 57 5.84 -11.51 -12.54
N SER A 58 7.04 -11.02 -12.88
CA SER A 58 7.44 -10.78 -14.28
C SER A 58 7.47 -12.04 -15.14
N ASN A 59 7.78 -13.18 -14.51
CA ASN A 59 7.79 -14.51 -15.14
C ASN A 59 6.43 -15.21 -15.12
N THR A 60 5.38 -14.56 -14.59
CA THR A 60 4.01 -15.10 -14.64
C THR A 60 3.32 -14.56 -15.87
N SER A 61 3.02 -15.42 -16.84
CA SER A 61 2.39 -15.04 -18.12
C SER A 61 0.92 -14.63 -17.96
N GLY A 62 0.46 -13.74 -18.85
CA GLY A 62 -0.96 -13.44 -19.05
C GLY A 62 -1.68 -14.53 -19.87
N THR A 63 -2.65 -14.10 -20.68
CA THR A 63 -3.41 -14.97 -21.60
C THR A 63 -2.66 -15.30 -22.88
N ASP A 64 -1.56 -14.62 -23.18
CA ASP A 64 -0.72 -14.84 -24.36
C ASP A 64 0.51 -15.70 -24.07
N TYR A 65 0.62 -16.23 -22.84
CA TYR A 65 1.74 -17.05 -22.37
C TYR A 65 3.11 -16.38 -22.43
N CYS A 66 3.19 -15.09 -22.80
CA CYS A 66 4.43 -14.33 -22.84
C CYS A 66 4.84 -13.84 -21.44
N THR A 67 6.14 -13.82 -21.18
CA THR A 67 6.80 -13.40 -19.95
C THR A 67 7.78 -12.26 -20.21
N ILE A 68 8.45 -11.77 -19.17
CA ILE A 68 9.49 -10.75 -19.34
C ILE A 68 10.73 -11.30 -20.05
N GLU A 69 11.00 -12.62 -19.96
CA GLU A 69 12.14 -13.23 -20.64
C GLU A 69 11.97 -13.22 -22.17
N ASP A 70 10.73 -13.31 -22.67
CA ASP A 70 10.43 -13.20 -24.10
C ASP A 70 10.71 -11.76 -24.58
N ILE A 71 10.34 -10.76 -23.79
CA ILE A 71 10.64 -9.35 -24.12
C ILE A 71 12.14 -9.05 -24.06
N LYS A 72 12.87 -9.71 -23.15
CA LYS A 72 14.32 -9.56 -23.01
C LYS A 72 15.10 -9.96 -24.29
N GLN A 73 14.56 -10.88 -25.08
CA GLN A 73 15.15 -11.34 -26.33
C GLN A 73 14.91 -10.36 -27.49
N ILE A 74 14.00 -9.41 -27.33
CA ILE A 74 13.64 -8.43 -28.35
C ILE A 74 14.57 -7.20 -28.22
N PRO A 75 15.14 -6.67 -29.31
CA PRO A 75 15.87 -5.41 -29.31
C PRO A 75 15.04 -4.26 -28.74
N ALA A 76 15.73 -3.31 -28.08
CA ALA A 76 15.03 -2.24 -27.33
C ALA A 76 14.14 -1.36 -28.23
N ASP A 77 14.59 -1.02 -29.39
CA ASP A 77 13.83 -0.26 -30.40
C ASP A 77 12.53 -0.97 -30.79
N LYS A 78 12.58 -2.28 -30.98
CA LYS A 78 11.40 -3.08 -31.37
C LYS A 78 10.35 -3.18 -30.27
N TYR A 79 10.75 -3.48 -29.02
CA TYR A 79 9.72 -3.52 -27.95
C TYR A 79 9.15 -2.14 -27.63
N ILE A 80 9.94 -1.06 -27.78
CA ILE A 80 9.45 0.31 -27.66
C ILE A 80 8.39 0.57 -28.72
N GLU A 81 8.68 0.25 -30.00
CA GLU A 81 7.73 0.38 -31.09
C GLU A 81 6.44 -0.42 -30.84
N MET A 82 6.56 -1.64 -30.32
CA MET A 82 5.39 -2.46 -29.94
C MET A 82 4.51 -1.77 -28.90
N VAL A 83 5.10 -1.18 -27.86
CA VAL A 83 4.35 -0.45 -26.82
C VAL A 83 3.72 0.82 -27.39
N GLN A 84 4.46 1.60 -28.20
CA GLN A 84 3.97 2.80 -28.84
C GLN A 84 2.81 2.50 -29.80
N ARG A 85 2.92 1.45 -30.62
CA ARG A 85 1.85 0.98 -31.51
C ARG A 85 0.62 0.55 -30.73
N LYS A 86 0.81 -0.20 -29.63
CA LYS A 86 -0.27 -0.61 -28.74
C LYS A 86 -1.00 0.60 -28.14
N LEU A 87 -0.28 1.64 -27.71
CA LEU A 87 -0.84 2.89 -27.16
C LEU A 87 -1.54 3.76 -28.22
N LYS A 88 -1.15 3.65 -29.50
CA LYS A 88 -1.81 4.38 -30.59
C LYS A 88 -3.26 3.94 -30.78
N PHE A 89 -3.52 2.63 -30.73
CA PHE A 89 -4.84 2.01 -30.83
C PHE A 89 -5.01 0.98 -29.72
N TYR A 90 -5.24 1.48 -28.50
CA TYR A 90 -5.23 0.62 -27.34
C TYR A 90 -6.47 -0.27 -27.25
N GLN A 91 -6.25 -1.55 -27.34
CA GLN A 91 -7.20 -2.60 -27.04
C GLN A 91 -6.54 -3.58 -26.07
N PRO A 92 -7.00 -3.64 -24.80
CA PRO A 92 -6.42 -4.57 -23.81
C PRO A 92 -6.66 -6.01 -24.24
N LYS A 93 -5.65 -6.87 -24.06
CA LYS A 93 -5.89 -8.32 -24.11
C LYS A 93 -6.66 -8.76 -22.87
N PRO A 94 -7.38 -9.88 -22.93
CA PRO A 94 -8.06 -10.42 -21.75
C PRO A 94 -7.09 -10.65 -20.58
N VAL A 95 -7.58 -10.40 -19.37
CA VAL A 95 -6.82 -10.60 -18.13
C VAL A 95 -7.04 -12.03 -17.65
N ARG A 96 -6.00 -12.78 -17.35
CA ARG A 96 -6.10 -14.14 -16.82
C ARG A 96 -6.42 -14.10 -15.33
N ARG A 97 -7.53 -14.71 -14.91
CA ARG A 97 -7.93 -14.83 -13.50
C ARG A 97 -7.20 -16.00 -12.84
N VAL A 98 -6.63 -15.75 -11.67
CA VAL A 98 -6.06 -16.78 -10.80
C VAL A 98 -6.60 -16.55 -9.38
N GLU A 99 -6.96 -17.63 -8.70
CA GLU A 99 -7.43 -17.56 -7.33
C GLU A 99 -6.34 -18.00 -6.36
N ILE A 100 -6.01 -17.13 -5.41
CA ILE A 100 -4.98 -17.38 -4.39
C ILE A 100 -5.68 -17.60 -3.04
N PRO A 101 -5.43 -18.71 -2.33
CA PRO A 101 -6.04 -18.97 -1.03
C PRO A 101 -5.57 -17.94 0.02
N LYS A 102 -6.55 -17.37 0.75
CA LYS A 102 -6.28 -16.53 1.93
C LYS A 102 -6.14 -17.40 3.18
N PRO A 103 -5.45 -16.92 4.25
CA PRO A 103 -5.32 -17.66 5.51
C PRO A 103 -6.65 -18.01 6.20
N ASN A 104 -7.76 -17.40 5.79
CA ASN A 104 -9.11 -17.64 6.31
C ASN A 104 -9.94 -18.60 5.44
N GLY A 105 -9.32 -19.33 4.50
CA GLY A 105 -9.97 -20.25 3.59
C GLY A 105 -10.72 -19.61 2.41
N LYS A 106 -10.89 -18.29 2.38
CA LYS A 106 -11.49 -17.59 1.23
C LYS A 106 -10.45 -17.43 0.12
N MET A 107 -10.90 -17.42 -1.13
CA MET A 107 -10.03 -17.14 -2.28
C MET A 107 -9.84 -15.64 -2.49
N ARG A 108 -8.67 -15.27 -2.97
CA ARG A 108 -8.36 -13.91 -3.44
C ARG A 108 -8.26 -13.94 -4.95
N PRO A 109 -9.16 -13.29 -5.67
CA PRO A 109 -9.09 -13.21 -7.12
C PRO A 109 -7.94 -12.28 -7.53
N LEU A 110 -7.01 -12.78 -8.34
CA LEU A 110 -5.92 -12.01 -8.91
C LEU A 110 -6.05 -11.99 -10.43
N GLY A 111 -5.96 -10.82 -11.03
CA GLY A 111 -5.94 -10.65 -12.48
C GLY A 111 -4.53 -10.48 -12.99
N ILE A 112 -4.12 -11.25 -13.99
CA ILE A 112 -2.79 -11.20 -14.58
C ILE A 112 -2.90 -10.68 -16.02
N PRO A 113 -2.60 -9.39 -16.27
CA PRO A 113 -2.53 -8.83 -17.63
C PRO A 113 -1.36 -9.42 -18.41
N THR A 114 -1.40 -9.33 -19.74
CA THR A 114 -0.27 -9.70 -20.59
C THR A 114 0.95 -8.82 -20.31
N ILE A 115 2.15 -9.30 -20.66
CA ILE A 115 3.38 -8.55 -20.35
C ILE A 115 3.44 -7.20 -21.05
N ILE A 116 2.93 -7.12 -22.29
CA ILE A 116 2.84 -5.85 -23.03
C ILE A 116 1.84 -4.90 -22.37
N ASP A 117 0.68 -5.39 -21.92
CA ASP A 117 -0.28 -4.54 -21.20
C ASP A 117 0.29 -4.06 -19.85
N ARG A 118 1.15 -4.86 -19.20
CA ARG A 118 1.89 -4.40 -17.99
C ARG A 118 2.89 -3.31 -18.34
N LEU A 119 3.61 -3.40 -19.45
CA LEU A 119 4.51 -2.33 -19.90
C LEU A 119 3.75 -1.04 -20.17
N VAL A 120 2.60 -1.13 -20.84
CA VAL A 120 1.69 0.01 -21.06
C VAL A 120 1.23 0.60 -19.72
N GLN A 121 0.75 -0.23 -18.78
CA GLN A 121 0.31 0.22 -17.46
C GLN A 121 1.45 0.88 -16.67
N GLN A 122 2.66 0.33 -16.74
CA GLN A 122 3.82 0.89 -16.05
C GLN A 122 4.25 2.22 -16.65
N SER A 123 4.23 2.35 -17.99
CA SER A 123 4.54 3.63 -18.67
C SER A 123 3.56 4.73 -18.30
N ILE A 124 2.28 4.39 -18.14
CA ILE A 124 1.24 5.31 -17.66
C ILE A 124 1.44 5.63 -16.17
N LEU A 125 1.71 4.62 -15.34
CA LEU A 125 1.90 4.80 -13.90
C LEU A 125 3.00 5.82 -13.59
N GLN A 126 4.15 5.72 -14.24
CA GLN A 126 5.31 6.58 -14.02
C GLN A 126 5.01 8.06 -14.26
N VAL A 127 4.17 8.36 -15.26
CA VAL A 127 3.75 9.73 -15.59
C VAL A 127 2.63 10.22 -14.67
N LEU A 128 1.68 9.36 -14.31
CA LEU A 128 0.54 9.75 -13.47
C LEU A 128 0.90 9.84 -11.97
N GLU A 129 1.83 9.03 -11.50
CA GLU A 129 2.18 8.95 -10.09
C GLU A 129 2.62 10.31 -9.50
N PRO A 130 3.56 11.07 -10.09
CA PRO A 130 3.94 12.39 -9.57
C PRO A 130 2.79 13.40 -9.59
N ILE A 131 1.91 13.35 -10.60
CA ILE A 131 0.74 14.23 -10.70
C ILE A 131 -0.24 13.95 -9.55
N CYS A 132 -0.53 12.67 -9.31
CA CYS A 132 -1.44 12.24 -8.26
C CYS A 132 -0.84 12.44 -6.86
N GLU A 133 0.47 12.17 -6.70
CA GLU A 133 1.18 12.31 -5.42
C GLU A 133 1.10 13.74 -4.88
N ALA A 134 1.14 14.75 -5.76
CA ALA A 134 0.99 16.15 -5.40
C ALA A 134 -0.41 16.50 -4.83
N LYS A 135 -1.42 15.66 -5.10
CA LYS A 135 -2.83 15.86 -4.69
C LYS A 135 -3.27 14.93 -3.55
N PHE A 136 -2.50 13.90 -3.26
CA PHE A 136 -2.85 12.95 -2.20
C PHE A 136 -2.72 13.56 -0.83
N HIS A 137 -3.69 13.25 0.02
CA HIS A 137 -3.67 13.67 1.41
C HIS A 137 -2.49 13.07 2.18
N GLU A 138 -1.89 13.82 3.11
CA GLU A 138 -0.71 13.39 3.86
C GLU A 138 -0.93 12.18 4.77
N ARG A 139 -2.18 11.87 5.12
CA ARG A 139 -2.59 10.75 5.96
C ARG A 139 -2.74 9.44 5.21
N ASN A 140 -2.63 9.47 3.88
CA ASN A 140 -2.55 8.27 3.05
C ASN A 140 -1.10 7.78 2.97
N ASN A 141 -0.85 6.53 3.37
CA ASN A 141 0.49 5.94 3.44
C ASN A 141 0.66 4.70 2.54
N GLY A 142 -0.43 4.15 1.97
CA GLY A 142 -0.38 2.93 1.17
C GLY A 142 -0.08 3.19 -0.30
N PHE A 143 0.74 2.33 -0.92
CA PHE A 143 1.06 2.37 -2.35
C PHE A 143 1.58 3.72 -2.85
N ARG A 144 2.35 4.42 -2.03
CA ARG A 144 2.93 5.72 -2.36
C ARG A 144 4.45 5.68 -2.28
N PRO A 145 5.18 6.39 -3.17
CA PRO A 145 6.61 6.54 -3.03
C PRO A 145 6.95 7.23 -1.69
N ASN A 146 8.04 6.80 -1.06
CA ASN A 146 8.53 7.36 0.22
C ASN A 146 7.52 7.30 1.39
N ARG A 147 6.50 6.45 1.31
CA ARG A 147 5.55 6.15 2.38
C ARG A 147 5.55 4.64 2.67
N SER A 148 5.35 4.29 3.93
CA SER A 148 5.44 2.90 4.38
C SER A 148 4.40 2.59 5.46
N THR A 149 4.31 1.33 5.85
CA THR A 149 3.55 0.89 7.04
C THR A 149 4.03 1.60 8.30
N GLU A 150 5.33 1.88 8.41
CA GLU A 150 5.95 2.59 9.53
C GLU A 150 5.37 3.99 9.70
N ASN A 151 5.23 4.75 8.60
CA ASN A 151 4.60 6.06 8.62
C ASN A 151 3.16 6.00 9.14
N ALA A 152 2.39 5.00 8.70
CA ALA A 152 1.02 4.81 9.16
C ALA A 152 0.97 4.47 10.66
N ILE A 153 1.82 3.58 11.15
CA ILE A 153 1.92 3.22 12.57
C ILE A 153 2.39 4.41 13.41
N ALA A 154 3.38 5.17 12.95
CA ALA A 154 3.85 6.39 13.62
C ALA A 154 2.74 7.45 13.74
N GLN A 155 1.92 7.61 12.69
CA GLN A 155 0.74 8.47 12.74
C GLN A 155 -0.29 7.97 13.79
N CYS A 156 -0.55 6.66 13.86
CA CYS A 156 -1.40 6.09 14.90
C CYS A 156 -0.86 6.39 16.30
N TYR A 157 0.46 6.24 16.52
CA TYR A 157 1.07 6.55 17.82
C TYR A 157 0.90 8.02 18.19
N LYS A 158 1.10 8.93 17.22
CA LYS A 158 0.86 10.36 17.42
C LYS A 158 -0.58 10.63 17.86
N MET A 159 -1.57 10.00 17.21
CA MET A 159 -2.99 10.17 17.55
C MET A 159 -3.29 9.67 18.98
N ILE A 160 -2.79 8.50 19.34
CA ILE A 160 -3.08 7.87 20.63
C ILE A 160 -2.34 8.57 21.77
N GLN A 161 -1.03 8.80 21.62
CA GLN A 161 -0.16 9.22 22.72
C GLN A 161 -0.07 10.73 22.87
N LEU A 162 0.08 11.47 21.76
CA LEU A 162 0.26 12.92 21.82
C LEU A 162 -1.08 13.67 21.78
N GLN A 163 -2.04 13.20 20.98
CA GLN A 163 -3.33 13.86 20.85
C GLN A 163 -4.42 13.28 21.77
N ASN A 164 -4.14 12.18 22.49
CA ASN A 164 -5.07 11.54 23.41
C ASN A 164 -6.40 11.11 22.75
N LEU A 165 -6.35 10.61 21.51
CA LEU A 165 -7.51 10.11 20.79
C LEU A 165 -7.62 8.59 21.01
N HIS A 166 -8.55 8.16 21.84
CA HIS A 166 -8.60 6.77 22.30
C HIS A 166 -9.81 5.97 21.79
N PHE A 167 -10.64 6.57 20.95
CA PHE A 167 -11.71 5.87 20.25
C PHE A 167 -11.38 5.78 18.77
N VAL A 168 -11.39 4.57 18.25
CA VAL A 168 -11.05 4.29 16.86
C VAL A 168 -12.26 3.75 16.14
N VAL A 169 -12.62 4.43 15.05
CA VAL A 169 -13.56 3.94 14.06
C VAL A 169 -12.77 3.08 13.09
N ASP A 170 -13.01 1.78 13.13
CA ASP A 170 -12.37 0.76 12.31
C ASP A 170 -13.36 0.31 11.25
N ILE A 171 -13.08 0.57 9.98
CA ILE A 171 -13.97 0.27 8.86
C ILE A 171 -13.23 -0.56 7.82
N ASP A 172 -13.84 -1.69 7.45
CA ASP A 172 -13.40 -2.57 6.37
C ASP A 172 -14.37 -2.39 5.18
N ILE A 173 -13.85 -1.99 4.02
CA ILE A 173 -14.66 -1.84 2.80
C ILE A 173 -14.85 -3.22 2.16
N LYS A 174 -16.11 -3.60 1.88
CA LYS A 174 -16.44 -4.89 1.30
C LYS A 174 -15.96 -4.97 -0.15
N GLY A 175 -14.97 -5.83 -0.41
CA GLY A 175 -14.49 -6.10 -1.77
C GLY A 175 -14.07 -4.82 -2.52
N PHE A 176 -13.31 -3.94 -1.90
CA PHE A 176 -12.99 -2.60 -2.42
C PHE A 176 -12.57 -2.62 -3.90
N PHE A 177 -11.55 -3.41 -4.24
CA PHE A 177 -11.02 -3.46 -5.61
C PHE A 177 -12.03 -3.95 -6.65
N ASP A 178 -12.97 -4.81 -6.25
CA ASP A 178 -13.97 -5.37 -7.14
C ASP A 178 -15.21 -4.46 -7.30
N ASN A 179 -15.35 -3.41 -6.45
CA ASN A 179 -16.54 -2.54 -6.41
C ASN A 179 -16.26 -1.09 -6.79
N VAL A 180 -15.07 -0.76 -7.28
CA VAL A 180 -14.74 0.60 -7.72
C VAL A 180 -15.61 1.01 -8.90
N ASN A 181 -16.39 2.08 -8.76
CA ASN A 181 -17.22 2.61 -9.84
C ASN A 181 -16.36 3.31 -10.91
N HIS A 182 -16.36 2.78 -12.14
CA HIS A 182 -15.53 3.29 -13.24
C HIS A 182 -15.83 4.74 -13.58
N SER A 183 -17.11 5.12 -13.67
CA SER A 183 -17.51 6.49 -14.02
C SER A 183 -17.09 7.51 -12.97
N LYS A 184 -17.19 7.14 -11.68
CA LYS A 184 -16.73 7.97 -10.57
C LYS A 184 -15.21 8.14 -10.60
N LEU A 185 -14.46 7.03 -10.77
CA LEU A 185 -13.00 7.05 -10.86
C LEU A 185 -12.53 7.97 -12.00
N ILE A 186 -13.14 7.88 -13.19
CA ILE A 186 -12.78 8.74 -14.32
C ILE A 186 -13.04 10.22 -14.01
N LYS A 187 -14.15 10.55 -13.35
CA LYS A 187 -14.42 11.93 -12.90
C LYS A 187 -13.38 12.41 -11.89
N GLN A 188 -12.94 11.55 -10.98
CA GLN A 188 -11.89 11.87 -10.00
C GLN A 188 -10.54 12.12 -10.67
N ILE A 189 -10.14 11.30 -11.65
CA ILE A 189 -8.92 11.51 -12.47
C ILE A 189 -8.98 12.88 -13.16
N TRP A 190 -10.13 13.21 -13.76
CA TRP A 190 -10.35 14.50 -14.42
C TRP A 190 -10.22 15.68 -13.45
N THR A 191 -10.79 15.55 -12.26
CA THR A 191 -10.76 16.59 -11.19
C THR A 191 -9.34 16.80 -10.66
N MET A 192 -8.47 15.78 -10.70
CA MET A 192 -7.06 15.91 -10.34
C MET A 192 -6.23 16.67 -11.37
N GLY A 193 -6.84 17.11 -12.49
CA GLY A 193 -6.19 17.88 -13.54
C GLY A 193 -5.69 17.03 -14.72
N ILE A 194 -5.91 15.73 -14.72
CA ILE A 194 -5.53 14.81 -15.80
C ILE A 194 -6.64 14.84 -16.84
N ARG A 195 -6.46 15.63 -17.92
CA ARG A 195 -7.48 15.88 -18.95
C ARG A 195 -7.09 15.44 -20.34
N ASP A 196 -6.04 14.67 -20.49
CA ASP A 196 -5.70 14.02 -21.75
C ASP A 196 -6.79 12.99 -22.13
N LYS A 197 -7.59 13.33 -23.13
CA LYS A 197 -8.76 12.54 -23.57
C LYS A 197 -8.36 11.15 -24.03
N LYS A 198 -7.22 11.03 -24.73
CA LYS A 198 -6.71 9.75 -25.23
C LYS A 198 -6.29 8.84 -24.07
N LEU A 199 -5.55 9.37 -23.11
CA LEU A 199 -5.19 8.64 -21.88
C LEU A 199 -6.43 8.18 -21.10
N ILE A 200 -7.43 9.05 -20.95
CA ILE A 200 -8.70 8.70 -20.28
C ILE A 200 -9.41 7.54 -21.00
N CYS A 201 -9.41 7.54 -22.36
CA CYS A 201 -9.98 6.43 -23.13
C CYS A 201 -9.20 5.13 -22.91
N ILE A 202 -7.86 5.18 -22.83
CA ILE A 202 -7.00 4.03 -22.54
C ILE A 202 -7.30 3.48 -21.14
N ILE A 203 -7.40 4.34 -20.12
CA ILE A 203 -7.74 3.90 -18.75
C ILE A 203 -9.13 3.27 -18.70
N LYS A 204 -10.13 3.83 -19.40
CA LYS A 204 -11.46 3.23 -19.52
C LYS A 204 -11.41 1.84 -20.15
N ALA A 205 -10.64 1.67 -21.22
CA ALA A 205 -10.45 0.39 -21.88
C ALA A 205 -9.79 -0.64 -20.94
N MET A 206 -8.76 -0.23 -20.18
CA MET A 206 -8.11 -1.09 -19.18
C MET A 206 -9.08 -1.56 -18.10
N LEU A 207 -9.94 -0.67 -17.60
CA LEU A 207 -10.93 -1.00 -16.57
C LEU A 207 -12.00 -1.99 -17.07
N LYS A 208 -12.28 -1.95 -18.37
CA LYS A 208 -13.26 -2.84 -19.04
C LYS A 208 -12.63 -4.06 -19.70
N ALA A 209 -11.33 -4.30 -19.49
CA ALA A 209 -10.64 -5.44 -20.09
C ALA A 209 -11.35 -6.75 -19.74
N PRO A 210 -11.63 -7.63 -20.72
CA PRO A 210 -12.25 -8.92 -20.47
C PRO A 210 -11.41 -9.75 -19.49
N ILE A 211 -12.07 -10.56 -18.66
CA ILE A 211 -11.41 -11.44 -17.68
C ILE A 211 -11.71 -12.88 -18.07
N ILE A 212 -10.67 -13.68 -18.32
CA ILE A 212 -10.80 -15.12 -18.51
C ILE A 212 -10.72 -15.79 -17.14
N MET A 213 -11.83 -16.43 -16.76
CA MET A 213 -11.95 -17.16 -15.49
C MET A 213 -11.23 -18.52 -15.56
N PRO A 214 -10.92 -19.17 -14.42
CA PRO A 214 -10.28 -20.48 -14.42
C PRO A 214 -11.06 -21.59 -15.17
N ASP A 215 -12.39 -21.45 -15.26
CA ASP A 215 -13.30 -22.33 -16.01
C ASP A 215 -13.38 -22.01 -17.52
N GLY A 216 -12.60 -21.03 -17.99
CA GLY A 216 -12.56 -20.58 -19.38
C GLY A 216 -13.64 -19.55 -19.76
N LYS A 217 -14.58 -19.23 -18.87
CA LYS A 217 -15.59 -18.21 -19.14
C LYS A 217 -14.97 -16.82 -19.24
N ILE A 218 -15.49 -15.99 -20.15
CA ILE A 218 -15.11 -14.59 -20.32
C ILE A 218 -16.13 -13.71 -19.61
N VAL A 219 -15.65 -12.87 -18.71
CA VAL A 219 -16.46 -11.90 -17.95
C VAL A 219 -16.03 -10.50 -18.32
N TYR A 220 -16.99 -9.63 -18.59
CA TYR A 220 -16.76 -8.20 -18.84
C TYR A 220 -17.07 -7.40 -17.57
N PRO A 221 -16.08 -6.77 -16.93
CA PRO A 221 -16.30 -6.06 -15.68
C PRO A 221 -17.04 -4.73 -15.91
N GLU A 222 -18.12 -4.49 -15.16
CA GLU A 222 -18.83 -3.21 -15.15
C GLU A 222 -18.28 -2.27 -14.06
N CYS A 223 -17.62 -2.81 -13.03
CA CYS A 223 -16.98 -2.11 -11.94
C CYS A 223 -15.68 -2.82 -11.52
N GLY A 224 -14.94 -2.19 -10.64
CA GLY A 224 -13.71 -2.73 -10.08
C GLY A 224 -12.45 -2.32 -10.84
N THR A 225 -11.33 -2.56 -10.17
CA THR A 225 -9.99 -2.47 -10.77
C THR A 225 -9.34 -3.85 -10.70
N PRO A 226 -8.68 -4.32 -11.76
CA PRO A 226 -8.09 -5.66 -11.75
C PRO A 226 -7.08 -5.81 -10.60
N GLN A 227 -7.37 -6.69 -9.62
CA GLN A 227 -6.40 -7.01 -8.57
C GLN A 227 -5.19 -7.68 -9.22
N GLY A 228 -4.01 -7.02 -9.17
CA GLY A 228 -2.78 -7.47 -9.84
C GLY A 228 -2.40 -6.64 -11.06
N GLY A 229 -3.26 -5.73 -11.52
CA GLY A 229 -2.87 -4.68 -12.48
C GLY A 229 -1.89 -3.70 -11.86
N ILE A 230 -0.88 -3.28 -12.63
CA ILE A 230 0.18 -2.37 -12.15
C ILE A 230 -0.38 -0.99 -11.79
N LEU A 231 -1.37 -0.52 -12.52
CA LEU A 231 -2.01 0.78 -12.30
C LEU A 231 -3.04 0.75 -11.14
N SER A 232 -3.56 -0.43 -10.77
CA SER A 232 -4.65 -0.57 -9.80
C SER A 232 -4.36 0.06 -8.42
N PRO A 233 -3.15 0.00 -7.84
CA PRO A 233 -2.83 0.67 -6.57
C PRO A 233 -2.97 2.19 -6.65
N LEU A 234 -2.51 2.82 -7.74
CA LEU A 234 -2.68 4.26 -7.95
C LEU A 234 -4.15 4.63 -8.09
N LEU A 235 -4.90 3.88 -8.91
CA LEU A 235 -6.34 4.11 -9.11
C LEU A 235 -7.13 3.97 -7.80
N SER A 236 -6.78 3.00 -6.96
CA SER A 236 -7.39 2.82 -5.64
C SER A 236 -7.14 4.02 -4.72
N ASN A 237 -5.93 4.56 -4.75
CA ASN A 237 -5.59 5.76 -4.00
C ASN A 237 -6.36 7.00 -4.50
N ILE A 238 -6.56 7.14 -5.82
CA ILE A 238 -7.38 8.22 -6.40
C ILE A 238 -8.81 8.15 -5.88
N VAL A 239 -9.42 6.94 -5.86
CA VAL A 239 -10.80 6.76 -5.38
C VAL A 239 -10.96 7.19 -3.93
N LEU A 240 -10.07 6.74 -3.05
CA LEU A 240 -10.17 7.01 -1.60
C LEU A 240 -9.58 8.36 -1.17
N ASN A 241 -8.86 9.07 -2.04
CA ASN A 241 -8.36 10.40 -1.74
C ASN A 241 -9.48 11.40 -1.43
N GLU A 242 -10.66 11.23 -2.03
CA GLU A 242 -11.84 12.05 -1.74
C GLU A 242 -12.32 11.83 -0.29
N LEU A 243 -12.24 10.58 0.21
CA LEU A 243 -12.53 10.27 1.61
C LEU A 243 -11.53 10.94 2.57
N ASP A 244 -10.23 10.87 2.24
CA ASP A 244 -9.18 11.46 3.07
C ASP A 244 -9.40 12.96 3.24
N TRP A 245 -9.64 13.68 2.14
CA TRP A 245 -9.92 15.12 2.15
C TRP A 245 -11.25 15.45 2.81
N TRP A 246 -12.29 14.63 2.61
CA TRP A 246 -13.57 14.85 3.28
C TRP A 246 -13.43 14.72 4.80
N VAL A 247 -12.81 13.67 5.32
CA VAL A 247 -12.58 13.51 6.77
C VAL A 247 -11.75 14.67 7.32
N SER A 248 -10.70 15.07 6.62
CA SER A 248 -9.84 16.19 7.01
C SER A 248 -10.59 17.52 7.02
N SER A 249 -11.49 17.75 6.07
CA SER A 249 -12.31 18.97 6.01
C SER A 249 -13.31 19.10 7.16
N GLN A 250 -13.72 17.99 7.79
CA GLN A 250 -14.66 18.01 8.91
C GLN A 250 -14.03 18.50 10.22
N TRP A 251 -12.71 18.45 10.33
CA TRP A 251 -11.97 18.85 11.53
C TRP A 251 -10.60 19.46 11.23
N GLU A 252 -9.68 18.68 10.68
CA GLU A 252 -8.25 19.05 10.58
C GLU A 252 -8.03 20.32 9.76
N ASN A 253 -8.77 20.48 8.67
CA ASN A 253 -8.72 21.63 7.76
C ASN A 253 -9.95 22.55 7.86
N MET A 254 -10.75 22.40 8.91
CA MET A 254 -11.89 23.27 9.14
C MET A 254 -11.41 24.72 9.36
N PRO A 255 -11.91 25.69 8.59
CA PRO A 255 -11.57 27.10 8.80
C PRO A 255 -12.14 27.61 10.12
N THR A 256 -11.40 28.48 10.78
CA THR A 256 -11.83 29.18 11.99
C THR A 256 -12.12 30.66 11.68
N LYS A 257 -13.00 31.29 12.48
CA LYS A 257 -13.35 32.70 12.29
C LYS A 257 -12.13 33.63 12.32
N HIS A 258 -11.15 33.32 13.16
CA HIS A 258 -9.85 34.00 13.21
C HIS A 258 -8.72 33.03 12.83
N ASN A 259 -7.68 33.52 12.20
CA ASN A 259 -6.50 32.71 11.92
C ASN A 259 -5.64 32.58 13.21
N TYR A 260 -5.63 31.38 13.79
CA TYR A 260 -4.82 31.03 14.96
C TYR A 260 -3.51 30.29 14.60
N ASP A 261 -3.29 30.05 13.32
CA ASP A 261 -2.11 29.33 12.85
C ASP A 261 -0.86 30.19 13.05
N THR A 262 0.22 29.59 13.56
CA THR A 262 1.53 30.21 13.70
C THR A 262 2.56 29.42 12.91
N VAL A 263 3.64 30.08 12.50
CA VAL A 263 4.73 29.43 11.76
C VAL A 263 5.93 29.23 12.72
N ASP A 264 6.42 28.01 12.82
CA ASP A 264 7.66 27.73 13.54
C ASP A 264 8.83 28.35 12.78
N LYS A 265 9.47 29.35 13.38
CA LYS A 265 10.58 30.11 12.78
C LYS A 265 11.82 29.25 12.46
N ARG A 266 11.97 28.06 13.11
CA ARG A 266 13.12 27.16 12.92
C ARG A 266 13.01 26.29 11.67
N ASN A 267 11.81 25.92 11.27
CA ASN A 267 11.58 24.92 10.20
C ASN A 267 10.48 25.30 9.22
N GLY A 268 9.88 26.49 9.35
CA GLY A 268 8.82 26.99 8.47
C GLY A 268 7.48 26.22 8.55
N LYS A 269 7.33 25.31 9.53
CA LYS A 269 6.10 24.51 9.64
C LYS A 269 4.99 25.28 10.31
N THR A 270 3.78 25.16 9.79
CA THR A 270 2.57 25.71 10.38
C THR A 270 2.19 24.94 11.65
N ILE A 271 2.06 25.66 12.77
CA ILE A 271 1.61 25.14 14.06
C ILE A 271 0.13 25.47 14.22
N ARG A 272 -0.72 24.45 14.33
CA ARG A 272 -2.18 24.58 14.43
C ARG A 272 -2.76 24.28 15.82
N SER A 273 -1.92 24.31 16.86
CA SER A 273 -2.35 23.96 18.23
C SER A 273 -3.45 24.89 18.76
N HIS A 274 -3.36 26.18 18.49
CA HIS A 274 -4.36 27.15 18.90
C HIS A 274 -5.65 27.02 18.09
N THR A 275 -5.55 26.77 16.78
CA THR A 275 -6.69 26.47 15.91
C THR A 275 -7.46 25.25 16.43
N TYR A 276 -6.77 24.15 16.76
CA TYR A 276 -7.42 22.96 17.33
C TYR A 276 -8.02 23.22 18.71
N SER A 277 -7.40 24.10 19.52
CA SER A 277 -7.96 24.51 20.81
C SER A 277 -9.27 25.31 20.66
N ALA A 278 -9.34 26.19 19.66
CA ALA A 278 -10.56 26.92 19.30
C ALA A 278 -11.65 25.98 18.78
N LEU A 279 -11.31 25.06 17.86
CA LEU A 279 -12.25 24.08 17.31
C LEU A 279 -12.85 23.15 18.40
N ARG A 280 -12.07 22.76 19.43
CA ARG A 280 -12.57 21.93 20.55
C ARG A 280 -13.66 22.61 21.40
N LYS A 281 -13.74 23.94 21.34
CA LYS A 281 -14.81 24.70 22.01
C LYS A 281 -16.11 24.71 21.22
N THR A 282 -16.12 24.19 19.99
CA THR A 282 -17.30 24.11 19.13
C THR A 282 -18.01 22.76 19.26
N GLN A 283 -19.11 22.59 18.52
CA GLN A 283 -19.88 21.34 18.41
C GLN A 283 -19.27 20.34 17.39
N LEU A 284 -18.17 20.70 16.73
CA LEU A 284 -17.49 19.85 15.76
C LEU A 284 -16.93 18.58 16.41
N LYS A 285 -16.79 17.52 15.60
CA LYS A 285 -16.29 16.22 16.04
C LYS A 285 -14.81 16.12 15.72
N GLU A 286 -13.96 16.08 16.75
CA GLU A 286 -12.52 15.90 16.55
C GLU A 286 -12.23 14.53 15.98
N MET A 287 -11.74 14.49 14.73
CA MET A 287 -11.43 13.26 14.01
C MET A 287 -10.21 13.40 13.11
N TYR A 288 -9.43 12.31 13.00
CA TYR A 288 -8.26 12.22 12.12
C TYR A 288 -8.21 10.85 11.48
N ILE A 289 -8.03 10.80 10.16
CA ILE A 289 -7.87 9.55 9.42
C ILE A 289 -6.40 9.14 9.39
N VAL A 290 -6.12 7.83 9.40
CA VAL A 290 -4.84 7.24 9.01
C VAL A 290 -5.17 6.09 8.07
N ARG A 291 -4.69 6.17 6.82
CA ARG A 291 -5.03 5.21 5.77
C ARG A 291 -3.79 4.56 5.16
N TYR A 292 -3.91 3.26 4.90
CA TYR A 292 -2.97 2.48 4.12
C TYR A 292 -3.76 1.63 3.11
N ALA A 293 -3.76 2.02 1.84
CA ALA A 293 -4.60 1.43 0.79
C ALA A 293 -6.10 1.54 1.13
N ASP A 294 -6.81 0.41 1.21
CA ASP A 294 -8.22 0.28 1.61
C ASP A 294 -8.42 0.09 3.13
N ASP A 295 -7.34 -0.17 3.87
CA ASP A 295 -7.36 -0.28 5.34
C ASP A 295 -7.15 1.10 5.96
N PHE A 296 -8.14 1.60 6.70
CA PHE A 296 -8.06 2.90 7.36
C PHE A 296 -8.72 2.92 8.74
N LYS A 297 -8.24 3.85 9.55
CA LYS A 297 -8.76 4.10 10.90
C LYS A 297 -9.01 5.58 11.10
N ILE A 298 -10.13 5.92 11.78
CA ILE A 298 -10.42 7.28 12.17
C ILE A 298 -10.37 7.37 13.68
N PHE A 299 -9.53 8.26 14.18
CA PHE A 299 -9.28 8.47 15.61
C PHE A 299 -10.14 9.61 16.13
N CYS A 300 -10.87 9.36 17.22
CA CYS A 300 -11.77 10.32 17.87
C CYS A 300 -11.46 10.43 19.38
N ARG A 301 -11.84 11.58 19.96
CA ARG A 301 -11.62 11.84 21.39
C ARG A 301 -12.71 11.22 22.27
N LYS A 302 -13.98 11.29 21.85
CA LYS A 302 -15.14 10.84 22.62
C LYS A 302 -15.83 9.66 21.94
N ARG A 303 -16.43 8.77 22.71
CA ARG A 303 -17.17 7.62 22.19
C ARG A 303 -18.36 8.04 21.33
N ASN A 304 -19.17 8.94 21.83
CA ASN A 304 -20.36 9.44 21.10
C ASN A 304 -19.99 10.08 19.74
N ASP A 305 -18.84 10.79 19.68
CA ASP A 305 -18.34 11.34 18.41
C ASP A 305 -17.92 10.23 17.45
N ALA A 306 -17.21 9.19 17.95
CA ALA A 306 -16.80 8.06 17.14
C ALA A 306 -18.00 7.27 16.56
N ASP A 307 -19.06 7.08 17.35
CA ASP A 307 -20.28 6.41 16.89
C ASP A 307 -20.97 7.23 15.78
N LYS A 308 -21.05 8.57 15.92
CA LYS A 308 -21.59 9.47 14.88
C LYS A 308 -20.72 9.47 13.62
N VAL A 309 -19.39 9.50 13.78
CA VAL A 309 -18.42 9.43 12.66
C VAL A 309 -18.55 8.10 11.92
N PHE A 310 -18.74 6.98 12.63
CA PHE A 310 -18.96 5.68 12.02
C PHE A 310 -20.16 5.69 11.07
N ILE A 311 -21.30 6.23 11.54
CA ILE A 311 -22.53 6.34 10.73
C ILE A 311 -22.31 7.25 9.52
N ALA A 312 -21.70 8.42 9.73
CA ALA A 312 -21.45 9.41 8.68
C ALA A 312 -20.52 8.87 7.60
N VAL A 313 -19.44 8.17 7.97
CA VAL A 313 -18.50 7.57 7.02
C VAL A 313 -19.15 6.42 6.24
N LYS A 314 -19.94 5.56 6.92
CA LYS A 314 -20.70 4.48 6.24
C LYS A 314 -21.61 5.07 5.15
N GLN A 315 -22.40 6.09 5.51
CA GLN A 315 -23.30 6.75 4.57
C GLN A 315 -22.55 7.45 3.45
N TRP A 316 -21.48 8.18 3.78
CA TRP A 316 -20.65 8.88 2.80
C TRP A 316 -20.05 7.93 1.76
N LEU A 317 -19.49 6.78 2.20
CA LEU A 317 -18.95 5.74 1.30
C LEU A 317 -20.02 5.22 0.34
N GLN A 318 -21.23 4.98 0.85
CA GLN A 318 -22.35 4.52 0.04
C GLN A 318 -22.80 5.57 -0.97
N ASP A 319 -23.01 6.82 -0.52
CA ASP A 319 -23.60 7.88 -1.34
C ASP A 319 -22.62 8.42 -2.38
N ARG A 320 -21.38 8.65 -1.97
CA ARG A 320 -20.36 9.29 -2.81
C ARG A 320 -19.56 8.33 -3.66
N LEU A 321 -19.15 7.19 -3.11
CA LEU A 321 -18.30 6.22 -3.80
C LEU A 321 -19.04 4.97 -4.26
N LYS A 322 -20.29 4.76 -3.84
CA LYS A 322 -21.09 3.54 -4.08
C LYS A 322 -20.43 2.29 -3.50
N LEU A 323 -19.70 2.46 -2.39
CA LEU A 323 -18.99 1.40 -1.69
C LEU A 323 -19.73 1.01 -0.41
N GLN A 324 -19.78 -0.29 -0.12
CA GLN A 324 -20.38 -0.84 1.10
C GLN A 324 -19.29 -1.23 2.10
N ILE A 325 -19.59 -1.11 3.39
CA ILE A 325 -18.71 -1.60 4.46
C ILE A 325 -19.04 -3.06 4.79
N SER A 326 -18.06 -3.79 5.36
CA SER A 326 -18.25 -5.09 5.99
C SER A 326 -18.71 -4.87 7.42
N GLU A 327 -20.00 -5.03 7.71
CA GLU A 327 -20.55 -4.77 9.05
C GLU A 327 -19.96 -5.70 10.12
N GLU A 328 -19.65 -6.95 9.76
CA GLU A 328 -19.02 -7.93 10.65
C GLU A 328 -17.62 -7.52 11.15
N LYS A 329 -16.90 -6.76 10.33
CA LYS A 329 -15.52 -6.35 10.62
C LYS A 329 -15.42 -4.89 11.06
N SER A 330 -16.43 -4.07 10.76
CA SER A 330 -16.42 -2.64 11.07
C SER A 330 -16.99 -2.38 12.46
N ARG A 331 -16.26 -1.58 13.27
CA ARG A 331 -16.65 -1.33 14.67
C ARG A 331 -15.96 -0.10 15.25
N VAL A 332 -16.52 0.42 16.34
CA VAL A 332 -15.87 1.46 17.16
C VAL A 332 -15.18 0.82 18.36
N ILE A 333 -13.87 1.04 18.49
CA ILE A 333 -13.01 0.42 19.52
C ILE A 333 -12.55 1.47 20.54
N ASN A 334 -12.67 1.16 21.83
CA ASN A 334 -12.05 1.92 22.90
C ASN A 334 -10.64 1.35 23.19
N LEU A 335 -9.60 2.07 22.78
CA LEU A 335 -8.21 1.64 22.93
C LEU A 335 -7.74 1.51 24.38
N LYS A 336 -8.41 2.14 25.35
CA LYS A 336 -8.11 1.97 26.77
C LYS A 336 -8.53 0.58 27.29
N LYS A 337 -9.52 -0.04 26.63
CA LYS A 337 -10.06 -1.34 27.03
C LYS A 337 -9.58 -2.47 26.11
N HIS A 338 -9.60 -2.24 24.79
CA HIS A 338 -9.36 -3.26 23.76
C HIS A 338 -8.22 -2.87 22.83
N TYR A 339 -7.58 -3.88 22.24
CA TYR A 339 -6.64 -3.68 21.14
C TYR A 339 -7.38 -3.40 19.83
N SER A 340 -6.84 -2.49 19.01
CA SER A 340 -7.19 -2.35 17.60
C SER A 340 -6.05 -2.94 16.76
N GLU A 341 -6.39 -3.77 15.77
CA GLU A 341 -5.42 -4.35 14.84
C GLU A 341 -5.26 -3.46 13.64
N TYR A 342 -4.02 -3.21 13.21
CA TYR A 342 -3.70 -2.42 12.03
C TYR A 342 -2.36 -2.85 11.45
N LEU A 343 -2.33 -3.18 10.14
CA LEU A 343 -1.10 -3.53 9.39
C LEU A 343 -0.22 -4.58 10.09
N GLY A 344 -0.82 -5.59 10.69
CA GLY A 344 -0.09 -6.65 11.39
C GLY A 344 0.27 -6.33 12.85
N PHE A 345 0.01 -5.12 13.32
CA PHE A 345 0.19 -4.69 14.71
C PHE A 345 -1.14 -4.72 15.46
N LYS A 346 -1.09 -4.86 16.79
CA LYS A 346 -2.20 -4.57 17.69
C LYS A 346 -1.81 -3.42 18.62
N LEU A 347 -2.68 -2.42 18.71
CA LEU A 347 -2.45 -1.15 19.39
C LEU A 347 -3.43 -0.96 20.54
N LYS A 348 -2.93 -0.53 21.71
CA LYS A 348 -3.73 -0.21 22.90
C LYS A 348 -3.17 1.02 23.61
N ALA A 349 -4.03 1.82 24.23
CA ALA A 349 -3.64 2.91 25.10
C ALA A 349 -3.56 2.42 26.55
N VAL A 350 -2.40 2.54 27.18
CA VAL A 350 -2.16 2.10 28.56
C VAL A 350 -1.75 3.30 29.41
N LYS A 351 -2.30 3.40 30.61
CA LYS A 351 -1.95 4.47 31.55
C LYS A 351 -0.54 4.25 32.11
N LYS A 352 0.31 5.28 32.03
CA LYS A 352 1.65 5.32 32.63
C LYS A 352 1.80 6.67 33.36
N GLY A 353 1.72 6.64 34.69
CA GLY A 353 1.62 7.85 35.48
C GLY A 353 0.35 8.65 35.13
N SER A 354 0.50 9.93 34.83
CA SER A 354 -0.59 10.84 34.43
C SER A 354 -0.98 10.76 32.96
N LYS A 355 -0.20 10.06 32.10
CA LYS A 355 -0.37 10.04 30.65
C LYS A 355 -0.79 8.67 30.14
N TYR A 356 -1.38 8.63 28.94
CA TYR A 356 -1.58 7.42 28.18
C TYR A 356 -0.46 7.25 27.16
N VAL A 357 0.12 6.04 27.12
CA VAL A 357 1.16 5.64 26.15
C VAL A 357 0.64 4.50 25.29
N VAL A 358 1.20 4.37 24.09
CA VAL A 358 0.88 3.25 23.21
C VAL A 358 1.58 1.99 23.71
N ARG A 359 0.81 0.92 23.88
CA ARG A 359 1.32 -0.44 23.95
C ARG A 359 1.00 -1.13 22.64
N SER A 360 2.02 -1.56 21.93
CA SER A 360 1.85 -2.26 20.67
C SER A 360 2.63 -3.56 20.65
N HIS A 361 2.06 -4.55 19.98
CA HIS A 361 2.57 -5.89 19.79
C HIS A 361 2.40 -6.31 18.33
N MET A 362 3.03 -7.37 17.93
CA MET A 362 2.62 -8.13 16.74
C MET A 362 1.19 -8.65 16.94
N ARG A 363 0.41 -8.71 15.88
CA ARG A 363 -0.91 -9.36 15.90
C ARG A 363 -0.76 -10.86 16.17
N ASP A 364 -1.62 -11.43 16.99
CA ASP A 364 -1.49 -12.83 17.43
C ASP A 364 -1.43 -13.82 16.25
N LYS A 365 -2.29 -13.62 15.25
CA LYS A 365 -2.23 -14.39 13.99
C LYS A 365 -0.93 -14.22 13.22
N ALA A 366 -0.26 -13.05 13.32
CA ALA A 366 1.03 -12.82 12.68
C ALA A 366 2.15 -13.56 13.45
N VAL A 367 2.12 -13.54 14.78
CA VAL A 367 3.06 -14.33 15.61
C VAL A 367 2.97 -15.81 15.24
N GLN A 368 1.76 -16.37 15.20
CA GLN A 368 1.55 -17.77 14.83
C GLN A 368 2.06 -18.08 13.43
N LYS A 369 1.65 -17.29 12.42
CA LYS A 369 2.08 -17.49 11.04
C LYS A 369 3.59 -17.46 10.87
N VAL A 370 4.25 -16.47 11.47
CA VAL A 370 5.71 -16.32 11.44
C VAL A 370 6.39 -17.53 12.09
N THR A 371 5.87 -17.98 13.24
CA THR A 371 6.39 -19.16 13.93
C THR A 371 6.29 -20.40 13.04
N ASP A 372 5.14 -20.62 12.42
CA ASP A 372 4.91 -21.78 11.55
C ASP A 372 5.83 -21.73 10.31
N GLU A 373 5.96 -20.57 9.66
CA GLU A 373 6.84 -20.40 8.50
C GLU A 373 8.31 -20.64 8.84
N LEU A 374 8.80 -20.15 9.99
CA LEU A 374 10.18 -20.42 10.44
C LEU A 374 10.39 -21.90 10.78
N ILE A 375 9.43 -22.56 11.42
CA ILE A 375 9.47 -23.99 11.70
C ILE A 375 9.52 -24.80 10.41
N GLU A 376 8.73 -24.47 9.40
CA GLU A 376 8.75 -25.13 8.10
C GLU A 376 10.11 -24.93 7.40
N GLN A 377 10.73 -23.76 7.51
CA GLN A 377 12.05 -23.52 6.98
C GLN A 377 13.13 -24.34 7.70
N VAL A 378 13.03 -24.51 9.05
CA VAL A 378 13.92 -25.41 9.82
C VAL A 378 13.79 -26.86 9.35
N LYS A 379 12.57 -27.34 9.03
CA LYS A 379 12.36 -28.68 8.47
C LYS A 379 13.07 -28.87 7.14
N LYS A 380 13.09 -27.84 6.27
CA LYS A 380 13.84 -27.87 5.00
C LYS A 380 15.34 -27.95 5.23
N ILE A 381 15.88 -27.14 6.16
CA ILE A 381 17.30 -27.19 6.55
C ILE A 381 17.70 -28.58 7.08
N GLN A 382 16.77 -29.29 7.72
CA GLN A 382 17.03 -30.65 8.24
C GLN A 382 17.27 -31.68 7.12
N LYS A 383 16.53 -31.56 6.01
CA LYS A 383 16.51 -32.51 4.89
C LYS A 383 16.78 -31.82 3.55
N PRO A 384 17.97 -31.23 3.33
CA PRO A 384 18.31 -30.64 2.05
C PRO A 384 18.52 -31.70 1.00
N LYS A 385 18.29 -31.39 -0.28
CA LYS A 385 18.56 -32.27 -1.41
C LYS A 385 20.07 -32.45 -1.63
N ASP A 386 20.80 -31.31 -1.52
CA ASP A 386 22.25 -31.23 -1.72
C ASP A 386 22.88 -30.15 -0.83
N ASN A 387 24.17 -29.93 -0.92
CA ASN A 387 24.89 -28.94 -0.13
C ASN A 387 24.52 -27.50 -0.52
N GLU A 388 24.28 -27.23 -1.80
CA GLU A 388 23.91 -25.90 -2.29
C GLU A 388 22.52 -25.51 -1.76
N GLN A 389 21.56 -26.42 -1.83
CA GLN A 389 20.21 -26.23 -1.25
C GLN A 389 20.28 -25.99 0.26
N SER A 390 21.19 -26.69 0.98
CA SER A 390 21.40 -26.48 2.42
C SER A 390 21.82 -25.05 2.74
N ILE A 391 22.75 -24.50 1.98
CA ILE A 391 23.22 -23.10 2.15
C ILE A 391 22.08 -22.12 1.83
N MET A 392 21.37 -22.33 0.72
CA MET A 392 20.25 -21.48 0.32
C MET A 392 19.13 -21.48 1.38
N ASP A 393 18.81 -22.64 1.97
CA ASP A 393 17.77 -22.74 3.00
C ASP A 393 18.16 -22.04 4.30
N ILE A 394 19.44 -22.08 4.70
CA ILE A 394 19.97 -21.33 5.85
C ILE A 394 19.93 -19.82 5.56
N CYS A 395 20.40 -19.39 4.40
CA CYS A 395 20.33 -17.97 3.99
C CYS A 395 18.88 -17.47 3.99
N LYS A 396 17.95 -18.29 3.50
CA LYS A 396 16.53 -17.95 3.50
C LYS A 396 15.96 -17.82 4.92
N PHE A 397 16.33 -18.70 5.84
CA PHE A 397 15.93 -18.60 7.25
C PHE A 397 16.38 -17.26 7.85
N ASN A 398 17.66 -16.89 7.65
CA ASN A 398 18.20 -15.63 8.15
C ASN A 398 17.46 -14.41 7.55
N GLN A 399 17.22 -14.42 6.22
CA GLN A 399 16.43 -13.37 5.56
C GLN A 399 15.00 -13.25 6.11
N MET A 400 14.36 -14.37 6.46
CA MET A 400 13.04 -14.36 7.10
C MET A 400 13.10 -13.71 8.48
N VAL A 401 14.09 -14.04 9.30
CA VAL A 401 14.28 -13.43 10.64
C VAL A 401 14.53 -11.93 10.53
N GLU A 402 15.46 -11.51 9.67
CA GLU A 402 15.74 -10.09 9.42
C GLU A 402 14.50 -9.34 8.92
N GLY A 403 13.74 -9.93 7.99
CA GLY A 403 12.52 -9.34 7.47
C GLY A 403 11.46 -9.11 8.55
N ILE A 404 11.31 -10.05 9.47
CA ILE A 404 10.39 -9.98 10.61
C ILE A 404 10.84 -8.87 11.59
N GLN A 405 12.13 -8.86 11.95
CA GLN A 405 12.70 -7.85 12.84
C GLN A 405 12.53 -6.45 12.25
N ASN A 406 12.90 -6.25 10.99
CA ASN A 406 12.79 -4.98 10.29
C ASN A 406 11.34 -4.48 10.18
N TYR A 407 10.38 -5.38 9.96
CA TYR A 407 8.97 -4.99 9.86
C TYR A 407 8.37 -4.58 11.21
N TYR A 408 8.66 -5.35 12.28
CA TYR A 408 8.01 -5.17 13.58
C TYR A 408 8.83 -4.37 14.59
N GLN A 409 10.03 -3.88 14.27
CA GLN A 409 10.90 -3.10 15.17
C GLN A 409 10.22 -1.89 15.83
N TYR A 410 9.19 -1.35 15.19
CA TYR A 410 8.43 -0.20 15.71
C TYR A 410 7.37 -0.57 16.76
N ALA A 411 7.12 -1.84 17.01
CA ALA A 411 6.23 -2.25 18.11
C ALA A 411 6.91 -2.04 19.46
N THR A 412 6.21 -1.38 20.40
CA THR A 412 6.80 -1.03 21.71
C THR A 412 7.14 -2.24 22.59
N HIS A 413 6.53 -3.40 22.32
CA HIS A 413 6.72 -4.65 23.07
C HIS A 413 7.12 -5.80 22.15
N VAL A 414 7.81 -5.52 21.04
CA VAL A 414 8.26 -6.52 20.05
C VAL A 414 9.14 -7.60 20.68
N ASN A 415 9.98 -7.24 21.67
CA ASN A 415 10.86 -8.21 22.35
C ASN A 415 10.07 -9.36 23.02
N ILE A 416 8.88 -9.06 23.58
CA ILE A 416 8.02 -10.09 24.17
C ILE A 416 7.53 -11.06 23.09
N ASP A 417 7.12 -10.54 21.95
CA ASP A 417 6.59 -11.33 20.84
C ASP A 417 7.70 -12.14 20.16
N CYS A 418 8.86 -11.52 19.91
CA CYS A 418 10.05 -12.20 19.38
C CYS A 418 10.55 -13.33 20.32
N THR A 419 10.53 -13.10 21.65
CA THR A 419 10.90 -14.15 22.63
C THR A 419 9.97 -15.36 22.54
N LYS A 420 8.67 -15.17 22.31
CA LYS A 420 7.74 -16.29 22.11
C LYS A 420 8.07 -17.09 20.85
N ILE A 421 8.30 -16.38 19.73
CA ILE A 421 8.70 -17.01 18.46
C ILE A 421 10.02 -17.75 18.63
N GLN A 422 11.02 -17.11 19.22
CA GLN A 422 12.34 -17.67 19.45
C GLN A 422 12.27 -18.97 20.26
N ARG A 423 11.52 -19.00 21.37
CA ARG A 423 11.37 -20.21 22.21
C ARG A 423 10.79 -21.38 21.40
N ALA A 424 9.72 -21.14 20.64
CA ALA A 424 9.11 -22.19 19.82
C ALA A 424 10.05 -22.71 18.75
N VAL A 425 10.71 -21.80 18.00
CA VAL A 425 11.62 -22.14 16.91
C VAL A 425 12.90 -22.81 17.44
N SER A 426 13.51 -22.31 18.53
CA SER A 426 14.71 -22.88 19.13
C SER A 426 14.50 -24.31 19.60
N THR A 427 13.33 -24.63 20.18
CA THR A 427 12.96 -26.00 20.56
C THR A 427 13.01 -26.93 19.33
N VAL A 428 12.45 -26.49 18.21
CA VAL A 428 12.46 -27.29 16.97
C VAL A 428 13.88 -27.42 16.39
N ILE A 429 14.67 -26.33 16.37
CA ILE A 429 16.08 -26.35 15.95
C ILE A 429 16.86 -27.38 16.79
N THR A 430 16.77 -27.28 18.11
CA THR A 430 17.47 -28.18 19.03
C THR A 430 17.09 -29.64 18.77
N ASN A 431 15.83 -29.95 18.62
CA ASN A 431 15.36 -31.32 18.44
C ASN A 431 15.74 -31.91 17.07
N ARG A 432 15.72 -31.09 16.02
CA ARG A 432 15.93 -31.55 14.64
C ARG A 432 17.36 -31.43 14.12
N LEU A 433 18.14 -30.45 14.62
CA LEU A 433 19.48 -30.13 14.10
C LEU A 433 20.61 -30.43 15.08
N LYS A 434 20.34 -31.03 16.23
CA LYS A 434 21.31 -31.32 17.32
C LYS A 434 22.68 -31.83 16.83
N ARG A 435 22.70 -32.75 15.87
CA ARG A 435 23.96 -33.32 15.35
C ARG A 435 24.73 -32.38 14.40
N ARG A 436 24.06 -31.49 13.69
CA ARG A 436 24.70 -30.54 12.74
C ARG A 436 25.21 -29.30 13.45
N VAL A 437 24.49 -28.79 14.43
CA VAL A 437 24.87 -27.60 15.21
C VAL A 437 26.16 -27.84 16.00
N LYS A 438 26.31 -28.99 16.65
CA LYS A 438 27.56 -29.35 17.38
C LYS A 438 28.80 -29.44 16.51
N LYS A 439 28.68 -29.80 15.24
CA LYS A 439 29.83 -29.97 14.33
C LYS A 439 30.33 -28.71 13.64
N LYS A 440 29.54 -27.62 13.57
CA LYS A 440 29.86 -26.41 12.78
C LYS A 440 29.88 -25.09 13.55
N GLY A 441 29.90 -25.16 14.90
CA GLY A 441 30.12 -23.95 15.71
C GLY A 441 29.18 -22.78 15.36
N ILE A 442 27.87 -23.02 15.15
CA ILE A 442 26.89 -21.94 15.04
C ILE A 442 26.76 -21.34 16.44
N THR A 443 27.56 -20.32 16.69
CA THR A 443 27.45 -19.50 17.88
C THR A 443 26.12 -18.77 17.85
N SER A 444 25.45 -18.77 18.99
CA SER A 444 24.20 -18.09 19.27
C SER A 444 24.35 -16.56 19.34
N GLN A 445 25.00 -15.95 18.36
CA GLN A 445 25.03 -14.50 18.23
C GLN A 445 23.99 -14.08 17.17
N GLY A 446 22.83 -13.64 17.61
CA GLY A 446 21.85 -12.97 16.77
C GLY A 446 20.42 -13.46 16.87
N PHE A 447 19.81 -13.29 18.03
CA PHE A 447 18.35 -13.11 18.16
C PHE A 447 18.06 -11.89 19.05
#